data_d58886b4d428dfd4133ff9c00c8fad96
#
_entry.id   d58886b4d428dfd4133ff9c00c8fad96
#
_cell.length_a   1.000
_cell.length_b   1.000
_cell.length_c   1.000
_cell.angle_alpha   90.00
_cell.angle_beta   90.00
_cell.angle_gamma   90.00
#
_symmetry.space_group_name_H-M   'P 1'
#
loop_
_entity.id
_entity.type
_entity.pdbx_description
1 polymer ?
#
loop_
_entity_poly.entity_id
_entity_poly.type
_entity_poly.pdbx_seq_one_letter_code
_entity_poly.pdbx_strand_id
1 'polypeptide(L)'
;LQGDSWIRNTAQLMAKAGFETILDDLPPTFAAGDPLSHIAFYAGWYAENVSGPFLRDKVEFMPGAIAYHLHSYSASILRTSEKHWAGPLLSKGATATMGCVYEPYLGATPDIGIFFERLLMGFSFGEAAYACQKVLSWQTTVVGDPLYHPLSKPVELLQMELTEKKSPLLAWIRMIAANQALQNGAEKTAVVEALEKDILSQTHPVLCEKLGDLYFSLNRPEDAQKSYERTLLLDPSRDQRNRLLMALAALESQDGEPNKALDHMEQLLAKDLNYPEKAKLLATMKSLAEQTGLTDRAEDLARRILPFKTTP
;
A
#
# COMPACT_ATOMS: atom_id res chain seq x y z
N LEU A 1 14.99 -15.33 -8.61
CA LEU A 1 14.04 -16.37 -9.04
C LEU A 1 13.05 -15.82 -10.08
N GLN A 2 12.37 -16.67 -10.86
CA GLN A 2 11.41 -16.23 -11.90
C GLN A 2 10.23 -15.46 -11.30
N GLY A 3 9.70 -15.88 -10.16
CA GLY A 3 8.62 -15.19 -9.47
C GLY A 3 9.00 -13.77 -9.04
N ASP A 4 10.22 -13.57 -8.55
CA ASP A 4 10.70 -12.21 -8.18
C ASP A 4 10.74 -11.29 -9.41
N SER A 5 11.17 -11.82 -10.57
CA SER A 5 11.17 -11.01 -11.79
C SER A 5 9.75 -10.66 -12.26
N TRP A 6 8.78 -11.55 -12.09
CA TRP A 6 7.38 -11.26 -12.38
C TRP A 6 6.84 -10.13 -11.50
N ILE A 7 7.11 -10.17 -10.18
CA ILE A 7 6.70 -9.12 -9.24
C ILE A 7 7.33 -7.78 -9.61
N ARG A 8 8.68 -7.73 -9.85
CA ARG A 8 9.36 -6.48 -10.22
C ARG A 8 8.83 -5.90 -11.54
N ASN A 9 8.64 -6.75 -12.56
CA ASN A 9 8.11 -6.31 -13.85
C ASN A 9 6.67 -5.79 -13.71
N THR A 10 5.84 -6.45 -12.91
CA THR A 10 4.48 -6.01 -12.62
C THR A 10 4.48 -4.66 -11.89
N ALA A 11 5.34 -4.49 -10.88
CA ALA A 11 5.47 -3.22 -10.18
C ALA A 11 5.85 -2.07 -11.12
N GLN A 12 6.82 -2.30 -12.02
CA GLN A 12 7.20 -1.31 -13.04
C GLN A 12 6.05 -0.99 -14.01
N LEU A 13 5.31 -2.02 -14.42
CA LEU A 13 4.14 -1.86 -15.30
C LEU A 13 3.06 -1.01 -14.64
N MET A 14 2.74 -1.28 -13.38
CA MET A 14 1.73 -0.53 -12.63
C MET A 14 2.17 0.90 -12.33
N ALA A 15 3.44 1.11 -11.96
CA ALA A 15 4.01 2.45 -11.77
C ALA A 15 3.95 3.27 -13.06
N LYS A 16 4.29 2.67 -14.22
CA LYS A 16 4.19 3.32 -15.54
C LYS A 16 2.74 3.68 -15.89
N ALA A 17 1.77 2.88 -15.45
CA ALA A 17 0.35 3.19 -15.60
C ALA A 17 -0.15 4.32 -14.68
N GLY A 18 0.70 4.83 -13.78
CA GLY A 18 0.41 5.94 -12.87
C GLY A 18 -0.06 5.52 -11.48
N PHE A 19 -0.08 4.23 -11.16
CA PHE A 19 -0.42 3.78 -9.80
C PHE A 19 0.74 4.07 -8.84
N GLU A 20 0.41 4.57 -7.65
CA GLU A 20 1.37 4.61 -6.54
C GLU A 20 1.72 3.16 -6.19
N THR A 21 2.98 2.78 -6.41
CA THR A 21 3.37 1.37 -6.35
C THR A 21 4.45 1.17 -5.31
N ILE A 22 4.21 0.27 -4.37
CA ILE A 22 5.17 -0.17 -3.37
C ILE A 22 5.67 -1.55 -3.77
N LEU A 23 6.98 -1.68 -3.95
CA LEU A 23 7.64 -2.96 -4.21
C LEU A 23 8.45 -3.35 -2.97
N ASP A 24 8.11 -4.50 -2.39
CA ASP A 24 8.95 -5.19 -1.41
C ASP A 24 9.66 -6.37 -2.09
N ASP A 25 10.95 -6.24 -2.31
CA ASP A 25 11.81 -7.29 -2.87
C ASP A 25 12.91 -7.73 -1.89
N LEU A 26 12.75 -7.42 -0.61
CA LEU A 26 13.63 -7.81 0.47
C LEU A 26 13.32 -9.24 0.96
N PRO A 27 14.30 -9.96 1.55
CA PRO A 27 14.08 -11.32 2.05
C PRO A 27 12.96 -11.47 3.08
N PRO A 28 12.78 -10.58 4.07
CA PRO A 28 11.59 -10.59 4.92
C PRO A 28 10.39 -10.07 4.12
N THR A 29 9.25 -10.74 4.23
CA THR A 29 7.99 -10.20 3.70
C THR A 29 7.59 -8.91 4.44
N PHE A 30 6.66 -8.14 3.88
CA PHE A 30 6.06 -7.00 4.59
C PHE A 30 5.76 -7.34 6.04
N ALA A 31 6.17 -6.46 6.96
CA ALA A 31 5.81 -6.59 8.36
C ALA A 31 4.32 -6.31 8.60
N ALA A 32 3.75 -6.87 9.65
CA ALA A 32 2.33 -6.66 9.95
C ALA A 32 1.97 -5.19 10.22
N GLY A 33 2.94 -4.38 10.61
CA GLY A 33 2.80 -2.94 10.86
C GLY A 33 3.04 -2.06 9.62
N ASP A 34 3.43 -2.61 8.48
CA ASP A 34 3.65 -1.81 7.28
C ASP A 34 2.34 -1.14 6.83
N PRO A 35 2.33 0.19 6.65
CA PRO A 35 1.11 0.96 6.50
C PRO A 35 0.63 0.96 5.03
N LEU A 36 0.01 -0.13 4.60
CA LEU A 36 -0.57 -0.26 3.27
C LEU A 36 -2.01 0.27 3.26
N SER A 37 -2.20 1.47 2.74
CA SER A 37 -3.52 2.11 2.61
C SER A 37 -4.05 2.07 1.18
N HIS A 38 -5.38 2.01 1.05
CA HIS A 38 -6.09 2.18 -0.23
C HIS A 38 -5.58 1.24 -1.33
N ILE A 39 -5.43 -0.04 -1.01
CA ILE A 39 -4.90 -1.06 -1.92
C ILE A 39 -5.90 -1.30 -3.05
N ALA A 40 -5.59 -0.84 -4.27
CA ALA A 40 -6.36 -1.12 -5.46
C ALA A 40 -5.96 -2.48 -6.08
N PHE A 41 -4.66 -2.78 -6.05
CA PHE A 41 -4.10 -4.01 -6.60
C PHE A 41 -3.05 -4.57 -5.64
N TYR A 42 -3.05 -5.88 -5.47
CA TYR A 42 -2.02 -6.61 -4.75
C TYR A 42 -1.52 -7.78 -5.58
N ALA A 43 -0.23 -7.92 -5.67
CA ALA A 43 0.45 -9.10 -6.21
C ALA A 43 1.56 -9.53 -5.26
N GLY A 44 1.58 -10.79 -4.86
CA GLY A 44 2.60 -11.30 -3.95
C GLY A 44 3.04 -12.72 -4.28
N TRP A 45 4.11 -13.14 -3.66
CA TRP A 45 4.64 -14.49 -3.62
C TRP A 45 5.75 -14.53 -2.54
N TYR A 46 6.11 -15.57 -1.84
CA TYR A 46 5.85 -16.99 -2.04
C TYR A 46 5.29 -17.63 -0.75
N ALA A 47 5.13 -16.85 0.33
CA ALA A 47 4.70 -17.36 1.63
C ALA A 47 3.47 -18.28 1.51
N GLU A 48 3.48 -19.38 2.25
CA GLU A 48 2.42 -20.37 2.21
C GLU A 48 1.08 -19.84 2.72
N ASN A 49 1.12 -19.09 3.80
CA ASN A 49 -0.07 -18.54 4.45
C ASN A 49 -0.04 -17.02 4.46
N VAL A 50 -1.22 -16.44 4.57
CA VAL A 50 -1.41 -14.99 4.73
C VAL A 50 -0.47 -14.45 5.81
N SER A 51 0.19 -13.33 5.51
CA SER A 51 1.21 -12.72 6.35
C SER A 51 1.22 -11.19 6.24
N GLY A 52 2.05 -10.55 7.03
CA GLY A 52 2.26 -9.11 6.98
C GLY A 52 0.99 -8.32 7.28
N PRO A 53 0.76 -7.20 6.56
CA PRO A 53 -0.41 -6.33 6.77
C PRO A 53 -1.75 -7.03 6.60
N PHE A 54 -1.79 -8.14 5.85
CA PHE A 54 -3.00 -8.92 5.61
C PHE A 54 -3.44 -9.77 6.82
N LEU A 55 -2.63 -9.84 7.89
CA LEU A 55 -3.04 -10.41 9.18
C LEU A 55 -3.93 -9.48 10.00
N ARG A 56 -3.92 -8.19 9.70
CA ARG A 56 -4.74 -7.21 10.45
C ARG A 56 -6.23 -7.52 10.29
N ASP A 57 -7.02 -7.22 11.31
CA ASP A 57 -8.48 -7.43 11.29
C ASP A 57 -9.14 -6.71 10.12
N LYS A 58 -8.66 -5.50 9.81
CA LYS A 58 -9.12 -4.70 8.68
C LYS A 58 -7.94 -4.31 7.79
N VAL A 59 -7.98 -4.73 6.55
CA VAL A 59 -7.07 -4.30 5.47
C VAL A 59 -7.76 -3.22 4.66
N GLU A 60 -7.02 -2.17 4.28
CA GLU A 60 -7.59 -1.04 3.57
C GLU A 60 -7.62 -1.27 2.04
N PHE A 61 -8.36 -2.27 1.61
CA PHE A 61 -8.66 -2.46 0.19
C PHE A 61 -9.61 -1.38 -0.32
N MET A 62 -9.33 -0.87 -1.53
CA MET A 62 -10.27 -0.04 -2.28
C MET A 62 -11.49 -0.86 -2.71
N PRO A 63 -12.70 -0.26 -2.80
CA PRO A 63 -13.81 -0.90 -3.49
C PRO A 63 -13.41 -1.30 -4.91
N GLY A 64 -13.60 -2.57 -5.25
CA GLY A 64 -13.16 -3.10 -6.55
C GLY A 64 -11.73 -3.64 -6.57
N ALA A 65 -11.02 -3.66 -5.45
CA ALA A 65 -9.64 -4.15 -5.38
C ALA A 65 -9.49 -5.59 -5.87
N ILE A 66 -8.43 -5.84 -6.62
CA ILE A 66 -8.03 -7.17 -7.10
C ILE A 66 -6.75 -7.57 -6.40
N ALA A 67 -6.73 -8.78 -5.81
CA ALA A 67 -5.60 -9.28 -5.07
C ALA A 67 -5.23 -10.69 -5.53
N TYR A 68 -3.97 -10.92 -5.88
CA TYR A 68 -3.47 -12.23 -6.26
C TYR A 68 -2.16 -12.53 -5.54
N HIS A 69 -2.13 -13.66 -4.81
CA HIS A 69 -0.90 -14.17 -4.21
C HIS A 69 -0.53 -15.52 -4.82
N LEU A 70 0.64 -15.55 -5.45
CA LEU A 70 1.15 -16.71 -6.13
C LEU A 70 1.77 -17.68 -5.11
N HIS A 71 1.08 -18.76 -4.86
CA HIS A 71 1.52 -19.92 -4.07
C HIS A 71 0.78 -21.18 -4.53
N SER A 72 1.41 -22.33 -4.38
CA SER A 72 0.92 -23.62 -4.87
C SER A 72 -0.50 -23.95 -4.43
N TYR A 73 -0.85 -23.60 -3.20
CA TYR A 73 -2.13 -23.90 -2.57
C TYR A 73 -2.92 -22.66 -2.21
N SER A 74 -2.66 -21.54 -2.87
CA SER A 74 -3.24 -20.24 -2.50
C SER A 74 -4.77 -20.22 -2.44
N ALA A 75 -5.45 -21.09 -3.20
CA ALA A 75 -6.91 -21.24 -3.23
C ALA A 75 -7.41 -22.63 -2.83
N SER A 76 -6.61 -23.46 -2.15
CA SER A 76 -7.04 -24.79 -1.74
C SER A 76 -8.21 -24.79 -0.76
N ILE A 77 -8.35 -23.72 0.03
CA ILE A 77 -9.47 -23.48 0.95
C ILE A 77 -9.91 -22.01 0.81
N LEU A 78 -11.14 -21.79 0.32
CA LEU A 78 -11.71 -20.45 0.17
C LEU A 78 -12.50 -20.00 1.42
N ARG A 79 -12.93 -20.90 2.29
CA ARG A 79 -13.79 -20.63 3.45
C ARG A 79 -13.00 -20.45 4.74
N THR A 80 -11.85 -19.81 4.66
CA THR A 80 -11.00 -19.48 5.82
C THR A 80 -10.50 -18.04 5.71
N SER A 81 -10.35 -17.37 6.85
CA SER A 81 -9.72 -16.07 6.96
C SER A 81 -8.24 -16.12 7.36
N GLU A 82 -7.69 -17.33 7.60
CA GLU A 82 -6.39 -17.49 8.26
C GLU A 82 -5.39 -18.33 7.47
N LYS A 83 -5.87 -19.23 6.59
CA LYS A 83 -5.01 -20.18 5.87
C LYS A 83 -4.92 -19.86 4.40
N HIS A 84 -3.73 -20.08 3.84
CA HIS A 84 -3.40 -19.75 2.45
C HIS A 84 -3.66 -18.28 2.14
N TRP A 85 -4.16 -17.94 0.93
CA TRP A 85 -4.24 -16.53 0.52
C TRP A 85 -5.61 -16.12 -0.03
N ALA A 86 -6.21 -16.90 -0.94
CA ALA A 86 -7.42 -16.47 -1.63
C ALA A 86 -8.61 -16.22 -0.68
N GLY A 87 -8.85 -17.12 0.26
CA GLY A 87 -9.88 -16.96 1.29
C GLY A 87 -9.63 -15.72 2.19
N PRO A 88 -8.44 -15.60 2.81
CA PRO A 88 -8.08 -14.42 3.60
C PRO A 88 -8.19 -13.10 2.84
N LEU A 89 -7.69 -13.00 1.61
CA LEU A 89 -7.79 -11.77 0.81
C LEU A 89 -9.24 -11.36 0.56
N LEU A 90 -10.11 -12.31 0.20
CA LEU A 90 -11.55 -12.05 0.05
C LEU A 90 -12.20 -11.64 1.37
N SER A 91 -11.89 -12.32 2.47
CA SER A 91 -12.46 -12.01 3.78
C SER A 91 -12.05 -10.62 4.29
N LYS A 92 -10.90 -10.10 3.83
CA LYS A 92 -10.38 -8.78 4.17
C LYS A 92 -10.84 -7.67 3.23
N GLY A 93 -11.62 -7.99 2.18
CA GLY A 93 -12.27 -7.01 1.32
C GLY A 93 -11.77 -6.93 -0.12
N ALA A 94 -10.88 -7.81 -0.56
CA ALA A 94 -10.59 -7.93 -1.99
C ALA A 94 -11.86 -8.36 -2.75
N THR A 95 -12.16 -7.67 -3.85
CA THR A 95 -13.34 -7.92 -4.68
C THR A 95 -13.16 -9.15 -5.57
N ALA A 96 -11.92 -9.38 -6.01
CA ALA A 96 -11.59 -10.50 -6.89
C ALA A 96 -10.19 -11.04 -6.58
N THR A 97 -10.04 -12.34 -6.78
CA THR A 97 -8.78 -13.06 -6.59
C THR A 97 -8.73 -14.31 -7.48
N MET A 98 -7.56 -14.90 -7.59
CA MET A 98 -7.36 -16.24 -8.16
C MET A 98 -6.28 -16.98 -7.40
N GLY A 99 -6.22 -18.30 -7.57
CA GLY A 99 -5.18 -19.10 -6.95
C GLY A 99 -5.28 -20.57 -7.32
N CYS A 100 -4.20 -21.29 -7.10
CA CYS A 100 -4.14 -22.72 -7.37
C CYS A 100 -4.70 -23.51 -6.18
N VAL A 101 -5.40 -24.60 -6.48
CA VAL A 101 -5.97 -25.52 -5.48
C VAL A 101 -4.97 -26.60 -5.08
N TYR A 102 -4.08 -26.93 -5.98
CA TYR A 102 -3.02 -27.93 -5.80
C TYR A 102 -1.72 -27.45 -6.47
N GLU A 103 -0.61 -28.16 -6.23
CA GLU A 103 0.73 -27.82 -6.72
C GLU A 103 0.82 -27.72 -8.25
N PRO A 104 0.93 -26.52 -8.82
CA PRO A 104 1.04 -26.33 -10.26
C PRO A 104 2.50 -26.31 -10.73
N TYR A 105 3.45 -26.26 -9.80
CA TYR A 105 4.78 -25.70 -10.03
C TYR A 105 4.72 -24.31 -10.69
N LEU A 106 5.80 -23.58 -10.73
CA LEU A 106 5.78 -22.22 -11.32
C LEU A 106 5.41 -22.22 -12.82
N GLY A 107 5.68 -23.35 -13.49
CA GLY A 107 5.38 -23.52 -14.90
C GLY A 107 3.89 -23.49 -15.29
N ALA A 108 2.99 -23.85 -14.38
CA ALA A 108 1.54 -23.87 -14.61
C ALA A 108 0.77 -22.85 -13.75
N THR A 109 1.45 -21.99 -12.98
CA THR A 109 0.79 -20.87 -12.28
C THR A 109 0.36 -19.80 -13.25
N PRO A 110 -0.75 -19.07 -12.98
CA PRO A 110 -1.12 -17.87 -13.71
C PRO A 110 0.02 -16.83 -13.68
N ASP A 111 0.35 -16.27 -14.84
CA ASP A 111 1.41 -15.28 -14.97
C ASP A 111 0.93 -13.91 -14.49
N ILE A 112 1.53 -13.38 -13.42
CA ILE A 112 1.18 -12.10 -12.80
C ILE A 112 1.34 -10.95 -13.80
N GLY A 113 2.41 -10.94 -14.58
CA GLY A 113 2.69 -9.87 -15.53
C GLY A 113 1.63 -9.81 -16.64
N ILE A 114 1.30 -10.96 -17.24
CA ILE A 114 0.25 -11.05 -18.26
C ILE A 114 -1.10 -10.65 -17.66
N PHE A 115 -1.42 -11.08 -16.45
CA PHE A 115 -2.67 -10.72 -15.80
C PHE A 115 -2.86 -9.21 -15.70
N PHE A 116 -1.91 -8.50 -15.10
CA PHE A 116 -2.00 -7.05 -14.94
C PHE A 116 -1.88 -6.28 -16.25
N GLU A 117 -1.07 -6.76 -17.20
CA GLU A 117 -1.01 -6.19 -18.54
C GLU A 117 -2.39 -6.20 -19.22
N ARG A 118 -3.12 -7.34 -19.17
CA ARG A 118 -4.46 -7.44 -19.76
C ARG A 118 -5.46 -6.52 -19.08
N LEU A 119 -5.43 -6.41 -17.74
CA LEU A 119 -6.27 -5.44 -17.04
C LEU A 119 -6.00 -4.01 -17.50
N LEU A 120 -4.74 -3.61 -17.64
CA LEU A 120 -4.34 -2.27 -18.12
C LEU A 120 -4.75 -2.03 -19.58
N MET A 121 -4.86 -3.07 -20.39
CA MET A 121 -5.39 -3.01 -21.75
C MET A 121 -6.92 -2.91 -21.80
N GLY A 122 -7.60 -2.89 -20.65
CA GLY A 122 -9.06 -2.76 -20.54
C GLY A 122 -9.83 -4.08 -20.62
N PHE A 123 -9.15 -5.22 -20.58
CA PHE A 123 -9.81 -6.53 -20.49
C PHE A 123 -10.58 -6.66 -19.17
N SER A 124 -11.66 -7.45 -19.18
CA SER A 124 -12.36 -7.80 -17.95
C SER A 124 -11.49 -8.68 -17.02
N PHE A 125 -11.88 -8.76 -15.75
CA PHE A 125 -11.22 -9.63 -14.80
C PHE A 125 -11.17 -11.10 -15.29
N GLY A 126 -12.28 -11.60 -15.82
CA GLY A 126 -12.34 -12.95 -16.37
C GLY A 126 -11.42 -13.15 -17.56
N GLU A 127 -11.44 -12.25 -18.54
CA GLU A 127 -10.56 -12.31 -19.70
C GLU A 127 -9.08 -12.26 -19.29
N ALA A 128 -8.69 -11.37 -18.40
CA ALA A 128 -7.32 -11.26 -17.91
C ALA A 128 -6.89 -12.51 -17.12
N ALA A 129 -7.78 -13.03 -16.27
CA ALA A 129 -7.54 -14.24 -15.49
C ALA A 129 -7.35 -15.48 -16.38
N TYR A 130 -8.09 -15.61 -17.48
CA TYR A 130 -7.90 -16.70 -18.42
C TYR A 130 -6.71 -16.50 -19.35
N ALA A 131 -6.44 -15.27 -19.79
CA ALA A 131 -5.28 -14.98 -20.64
C ALA A 131 -3.94 -15.27 -19.98
N CYS A 132 -3.84 -15.15 -18.66
CA CYS A 132 -2.62 -15.43 -17.92
C CYS A 132 -2.41 -16.91 -17.55
N GLN A 133 -3.41 -17.77 -17.81
CA GLN A 133 -3.30 -19.21 -17.58
C GLN A 133 -2.45 -19.88 -18.67
N LYS A 134 -1.43 -20.61 -18.26
CA LYS A 134 -0.63 -21.43 -19.17
C LYS A 134 -1.31 -22.78 -19.46
N VAL A 135 -2.13 -23.26 -18.54
CA VAL A 135 -2.83 -24.54 -18.63
C VAL A 135 -4.28 -24.33 -18.15
N LEU A 136 -5.24 -24.36 -19.06
CA LEU A 136 -6.64 -24.08 -18.76
C LEU A 136 -7.36 -25.21 -18.00
N SER A 137 -6.89 -26.44 -18.10
CA SER A 137 -7.49 -27.59 -17.46
C SER A 137 -6.88 -27.93 -16.09
N TRP A 138 -5.97 -27.10 -15.59
CA TRP A 138 -5.41 -27.28 -14.26
C TRP A 138 -6.28 -26.62 -13.18
N GLN A 139 -6.04 -26.99 -11.93
CA GLN A 139 -6.86 -26.63 -10.76
C GLN A 139 -6.61 -25.19 -10.29
N THR A 140 -6.87 -24.20 -11.14
CA THR A 140 -6.87 -22.78 -10.76
C THR A 140 -8.30 -22.31 -10.52
N THR A 141 -8.55 -21.73 -9.36
CA THR A 141 -9.84 -21.12 -9.01
C THR A 141 -9.75 -19.62 -9.25
N VAL A 142 -10.75 -19.09 -9.95
CA VAL A 142 -10.93 -17.65 -10.20
C VAL A 142 -12.20 -17.20 -9.49
N VAL A 143 -12.11 -16.20 -8.62
CA VAL A 143 -13.22 -15.71 -7.78
C VAL A 143 -13.41 -14.22 -7.99
N GLY A 144 -14.58 -13.84 -8.46
CA GLY A 144 -14.96 -12.46 -8.77
C GLY A 144 -15.96 -12.42 -9.93
N ASP A 145 -16.48 -11.23 -10.24
CA ASP A 145 -17.31 -11.03 -11.41
C ASP A 145 -16.44 -11.11 -12.68
N PRO A 146 -16.64 -12.08 -13.58
CA PRO A 146 -15.84 -12.21 -14.79
C PRO A 146 -16.01 -11.04 -15.75
N LEU A 147 -17.10 -10.29 -15.65
CA LEU A 147 -17.39 -9.11 -16.50
C LEU A 147 -16.89 -7.79 -15.86
N TYR A 148 -16.25 -7.84 -14.71
CA TYR A 148 -15.71 -6.65 -14.06
C TYR A 148 -14.54 -6.06 -14.85
N HIS A 149 -14.69 -4.81 -15.28
CA HIS A 149 -13.68 -4.02 -15.99
C HIS A 149 -13.13 -2.93 -15.08
N PRO A 150 -12.03 -3.16 -14.32
CA PRO A 150 -11.49 -2.17 -13.39
C PRO A 150 -10.90 -0.93 -14.08
N LEU A 151 -10.37 -1.10 -15.29
CA LEU A 151 -9.59 -0.08 -16.02
C LEU A 151 -10.12 0.10 -17.46
N SER A 152 -11.42 0.31 -17.60
CA SER A 152 -12.09 0.33 -18.92
C SER A 152 -11.98 1.65 -19.68
N LYS A 153 -11.47 2.72 -19.04
CA LYS A 153 -11.43 4.06 -19.64
C LYS A 153 -10.06 4.71 -19.48
N PRO A 154 -9.60 5.49 -20.47
CA PRO A 154 -8.44 6.35 -20.32
C PRO A 154 -8.57 7.33 -19.14
N VAL A 155 -7.44 7.70 -18.53
CA VAL A 155 -7.38 8.59 -17.36
C VAL A 155 -8.02 9.94 -17.64
N GLU A 156 -7.81 10.49 -18.85
CA GLU A 156 -8.37 11.79 -19.26
C GLU A 156 -9.90 11.77 -19.29
N LEU A 157 -10.49 10.71 -19.83
CA LEU A 157 -11.96 10.56 -19.87
C LEU A 157 -12.53 10.37 -18.47
N LEU A 158 -11.88 9.57 -17.63
CA LEU A 158 -12.27 9.39 -16.23
C LEU A 158 -12.19 10.72 -15.47
N GLN A 159 -11.15 11.50 -15.68
CA GLN A 159 -10.99 12.81 -15.05
C GLN A 159 -12.12 13.76 -15.43
N MET A 160 -12.51 13.81 -16.69
CA MET A 160 -13.63 14.62 -17.16
C MET A 160 -14.95 14.18 -16.50
N GLU A 161 -15.27 12.88 -16.57
CA GLU A 161 -16.50 12.33 -15.97
C GLU A 161 -16.58 12.57 -14.46
N LEU A 162 -15.48 12.31 -13.74
CA LEU A 162 -15.44 12.44 -12.29
C LEU A 162 -15.47 13.91 -11.85
N THR A 163 -14.95 14.82 -12.68
CA THR A 163 -15.07 16.27 -12.46
C THR A 163 -16.51 16.72 -12.61
N GLU A 164 -17.18 16.32 -13.69
CA GLU A 164 -18.61 16.64 -13.94
C GLU A 164 -19.51 16.12 -12.82
N LYS A 165 -19.27 14.88 -12.39
CA LYS A 165 -20.01 14.21 -11.30
C LYS A 165 -19.66 14.71 -9.91
N LYS A 166 -18.66 15.56 -9.74
CA LYS A 166 -18.09 15.97 -8.44
C LYS A 166 -17.77 14.76 -7.56
N SER A 167 -17.20 13.72 -8.17
CA SER A 167 -16.97 12.44 -7.52
C SER A 167 -15.83 12.53 -6.49
N PRO A 168 -15.95 11.87 -5.32
CA PRO A 168 -14.85 11.76 -4.36
C PRO A 168 -13.65 11.00 -4.92
N LEU A 169 -13.82 10.24 -6.01
CA LEU A 169 -12.74 9.51 -6.68
C LEU A 169 -11.87 10.42 -7.56
N LEU A 170 -12.23 11.69 -7.75
CA LEU A 170 -11.46 12.61 -8.59
C LEU A 170 -10.03 12.79 -8.11
N ALA A 171 -9.79 12.82 -6.80
CA ALA A 171 -8.45 12.94 -6.24
C ALA A 171 -7.54 11.77 -6.65
N TRP A 172 -8.07 10.56 -6.71
CA TRP A 172 -7.32 9.37 -7.15
C TRP A 172 -6.90 9.45 -8.61
N ILE A 173 -7.80 9.89 -9.49
CA ILE A 173 -7.48 10.06 -10.92
C ILE A 173 -6.48 11.19 -11.12
N ARG A 174 -6.55 12.26 -10.34
CA ARG A 174 -5.54 13.32 -10.36
C ARG A 174 -4.17 12.85 -9.89
N MET A 175 -4.12 11.98 -8.88
CA MET A 175 -2.88 11.35 -8.45
C MET A 175 -2.29 10.45 -9.56
N ILE A 176 -3.12 9.63 -10.20
CA ILE A 176 -2.69 8.79 -11.33
C ILE A 176 -2.15 9.67 -12.48
N ALA A 177 -2.85 10.75 -12.84
CA ALA A 177 -2.41 11.67 -13.89
C ALA A 177 -1.06 12.33 -13.55
N ALA A 178 -0.86 12.77 -12.30
CA ALA A 178 0.39 13.33 -11.83
C ALA A 178 1.54 12.31 -11.93
N ASN A 179 1.29 11.07 -11.51
CA ASN A 179 2.28 10.00 -11.62
C ASN A 179 2.60 9.65 -13.08
N GLN A 180 1.60 9.58 -13.96
CA GLN A 180 1.82 9.37 -15.39
C GLN A 180 2.66 10.49 -16.01
N ALA A 181 2.41 11.75 -15.65
CA ALA A 181 3.22 12.88 -16.10
C ALA A 181 4.70 12.69 -15.70
N LEU A 182 4.97 12.32 -14.44
CA LEU A 182 6.32 12.02 -13.97
C LEU A 182 6.96 10.84 -14.72
N GLN A 183 6.23 9.76 -14.94
CA GLN A 183 6.73 8.60 -15.70
C GLN A 183 7.02 8.93 -17.18
N ASN A 184 6.30 9.89 -17.73
CA ASN A 184 6.50 10.39 -19.10
C ASN A 184 7.58 11.49 -19.19
N GLY A 185 8.31 11.76 -18.11
CA GLY A 185 9.45 12.67 -18.07
C GLY A 185 9.12 14.13 -17.78
N ALA A 186 7.93 14.43 -17.25
CA ALA A 186 7.65 15.77 -16.74
C ALA A 186 8.55 16.10 -15.55
N GLU A 187 9.03 17.34 -15.48
CA GLU A 187 9.80 17.82 -14.35
C GLU A 187 8.97 17.81 -13.08
N LYS A 188 9.55 17.31 -11.97
CA LYS A 188 8.87 17.25 -10.67
C LYS A 188 8.34 18.60 -10.23
N THR A 189 9.09 19.67 -10.47
CA THR A 189 8.69 21.05 -10.14
C THR A 189 7.42 21.46 -10.87
N ALA A 190 7.28 21.13 -12.16
CA ALA A 190 6.08 21.43 -12.93
C ALA A 190 4.85 20.66 -12.42
N VAL A 191 5.04 19.39 -12.00
CA VAL A 191 3.96 18.59 -11.40
C VAL A 191 3.56 19.17 -10.04
N VAL A 192 4.52 19.61 -9.21
CA VAL A 192 4.25 20.28 -7.93
C VAL A 192 3.45 21.56 -8.17
N GLU A 193 3.88 22.44 -9.09
CA GLU A 193 3.13 23.66 -9.41
C GLU A 193 1.69 23.42 -9.88
N ALA A 194 1.48 22.33 -10.62
CA ALA A 194 0.13 21.93 -11.04
C ALA A 194 -0.73 21.46 -9.85
N LEU A 195 -0.15 20.67 -8.95
CA LEU A 195 -0.84 20.19 -7.74
C LEU A 195 -1.08 21.33 -6.74
N GLU A 196 -0.16 22.27 -6.58
CA GLU A 196 -0.36 23.46 -5.71
C GLU A 196 -1.59 24.30 -6.12
N LYS A 197 -1.90 24.34 -7.41
CA LYS A 197 -3.07 25.05 -7.96
C LYS A 197 -4.37 24.24 -7.82
N ASP A 198 -4.28 22.93 -7.55
CA ASP A 198 -5.44 22.08 -7.40
C ASP A 198 -5.99 22.15 -5.98
N ILE A 199 -7.22 22.57 -5.83
CA ILE A 199 -7.89 22.66 -4.52
C ILE A 199 -7.94 21.30 -3.79
N LEU A 200 -7.99 20.18 -4.53
CA LEU A 200 -8.00 18.85 -3.95
C LEU A 200 -6.68 18.51 -3.25
N SER A 201 -5.56 19.08 -3.67
CA SER A 201 -4.28 18.94 -2.97
C SER A 201 -4.27 19.58 -1.59
N GLN A 202 -5.29 20.36 -1.28
CA GLN A 202 -5.46 21.00 0.02
C GLN A 202 -6.64 20.49 0.84
N THR A 203 -7.55 19.76 0.21
CA THR A 203 -8.81 19.33 0.81
C THR A 203 -9.02 17.82 0.77
N HIS A 204 -8.14 17.07 0.09
CA HIS A 204 -8.23 15.62 0.02
C HIS A 204 -6.93 14.97 0.49
N PRO A 205 -6.96 14.06 1.49
CA PRO A 205 -5.76 13.53 2.14
C PRO A 205 -4.77 12.87 1.18
N VAL A 206 -5.25 12.18 0.16
CA VAL A 206 -4.40 11.46 -0.81
C VAL A 206 -3.54 12.42 -1.64
N LEU A 207 -4.11 13.49 -2.18
CA LEU A 207 -3.34 14.46 -2.97
C LEU A 207 -2.48 15.37 -2.10
N CYS A 208 -2.94 15.69 -0.89
CA CYS A 208 -2.15 16.45 0.07
C CYS A 208 -0.89 15.66 0.48
N GLU A 209 -1.01 14.36 0.78
CA GLU A 209 0.15 13.49 1.03
C GLU A 209 1.07 13.42 -0.19
N LYS A 210 0.52 13.18 -1.39
CA LYS A 210 1.30 13.13 -2.64
C LYS A 210 2.11 14.40 -2.87
N LEU A 211 1.54 15.56 -2.59
CA LEU A 211 2.25 16.84 -2.68
C LEU A 211 3.40 16.90 -1.66
N GLY A 212 3.18 16.43 -0.44
CA GLY A 212 4.22 16.31 0.59
C GLY A 212 5.38 15.41 0.15
N ASP A 213 5.08 14.24 -0.43
CA ASP A 213 6.09 13.31 -0.95
C ASP A 213 6.93 13.94 -2.07
N LEU A 214 6.28 14.71 -2.95
CA LEU A 214 6.98 15.43 -4.01
C LEU A 214 7.87 16.54 -3.44
N TYR A 215 7.41 17.31 -2.46
CA TYR A 215 8.26 18.30 -1.77
C TYR A 215 9.47 17.64 -1.12
N PHE A 216 9.27 16.52 -0.42
CA PHE A 216 10.36 15.77 0.18
C PHE A 216 11.37 15.31 -0.87
N SER A 217 10.89 14.79 -2.01
CA SER A 217 11.75 14.33 -3.11
C SER A 217 12.52 15.46 -3.83
N LEU A 218 12.08 16.70 -3.66
CA LEU A 218 12.72 17.93 -4.14
C LEU A 218 13.62 18.59 -3.08
N ASN A 219 13.90 17.91 -1.98
CA ASN A 219 14.68 18.45 -0.84
C ASN A 219 14.05 19.72 -0.25
N ARG A 220 12.72 19.73 -0.13
CA ARG A 220 11.92 20.79 0.51
C ARG A 220 11.24 20.25 1.78
N PRO A 221 11.99 19.89 2.84
CA PRO A 221 11.45 19.18 4.00
C PRO A 221 10.41 19.99 4.77
N GLU A 222 10.57 21.31 4.89
CA GLU A 222 9.60 22.18 5.57
C GLU A 222 8.21 22.19 4.88
N ASP A 223 8.20 22.19 3.54
CA ASP A 223 6.95 22.14 2.78
C ASP A 223 6.32 20.75 2.85
N ALA A 224 7.15 19.71 2.85
CA ALA A 224 6.70 18.32 3.07
C ALA A 224 6.05 18.17 4.44
N GLN A 225 6.69 18.66 5.51
CA GLN A 225 6.16 18.64 6.86
C GLN A 225 4.79 19.32 6.94
N LYS A 226 4.66 20.56 6.42
CA LYS A 226 3.38 21.28 6.39
C LYS A 226 2.28 20.50 5.65
N SER A 227 2.66 19.85 4.55
CA SER A 227 1.72 19.03 3.77
C SER A 227 1.25 17.78 4.54
N TYR A 228 2.16 17.08 5.21
CA TYR A 228 1.84 15.92 6.03
C TYR A 228 0.99 16.30 7.26
N GLU A 229 1.34 17.37 7.98
CA GLU A 229 0.55 17.90 9.09
C GLU A 229 -0.87 18.26 8.63
N ARG A 230 -0.98 18.94 7.47
CA ARG A 230 -2.28 19.23 6.88
C ARG A 230 -3.06 17.97 6.55
N THR A 231 -2.40 16.95 6.00
CA THR A 231 -3.05 15.68 5.67
C THR A 231 -3.63 15.02 6.92
N LEU A 232 -2.95 15.09 8.06
CA LEU A 232 -3.46 14.58 9.33
C LEU A 232 -4.76 15.25 9.79
N LEU A 233 -4.99 16.51 9.39
CA LEU A 233 -6.23 17.25 9.70
C LEU A 233 -7.40 16.89 8.76
N LEU A 234 -7.13 16.22 7.64
CA LEU A 234 -8.13 15.84 6.63
C LEU A 234 -8.74 14.44 6.86
N ASP A 235 -8.64 13.92 8.07
CA ASP A 235 -9.15 12.58 8.46
C ASP A 235 -8.64 11.45 7.53
N PRO A 236 -7.32 11.28 7.43
CA PRO A 236 -6.74 10.19 6.63
C PRO A 236 -7.14 8.82 7.18
N SER A 237 -7.05 7.80 6.34
CA SER A 237 -7.25 6.41 6.78
C SER A 237 -6.23 6.02 7.86
N ARG A 238 -6.47 4.90 8.56
CA ARG A 238 -5.58 4.44 9.64
C ARG A 238 -4.14 4.25 9.15
N ASP A 239 -3.97 3.50 8.05
CA ASP A 239 -2.63 3.18 7.55
C ASP A 239 -1.98 4.40 6.88
N GLN A 240 -2.75 5.28 6.26
CA GLN A 240 -2.26 6.58 5.80
C GLN A 240 -1.79 7.44 6.98
N ARG A 241 -2.57 7.53 8.06
CA ARG A 241 -2.18 8.26 9.28
C ARG A 241 -0.90 7.70 9.89
N ASN A 242 -0.79 6.38 10.02
CA ASN A 242 0.40 5.74 10.57
C ASN A 242 1.65 6.08 9.75
N ARG A 243 1.55 6.04 8.42
CA ARG A 243 2.64 6.42 7.50
C ARG A 243 3.05 7.88 7.66
N LEU A 244 2.08 8.78 7.73
CA LEU A 244 2.33 10.22 7.91
C LEU A 244 3.01 10.53 9.25
N LEU A 245 2.54 9.93 10.34
CA LEU A 245 3.14 10.11 11.66
C LEU A 245 4.60 9.61 11.70
N MET A 246 4.89 8.50 11.04
CA MET A 246 6.27 8.00 10.93
C MET A 246 7.14 8.88 10.03
N ALA A 247 6.59 9.42 8.93
CA ALA A 247 7.30 10.35 8.06
C ALA A 247 7.64 11.67 8.80
N LEU A 248 6.69 12.22 9.54
CA LEU A 248 6.91 13.40 10.38
C LEU A 248 7.96 13.14 11.47
N ALA A 249 7.85 12.01 12.17
CA ALA A 249 8.84 11.64 13.17
C ALA A 249 10.26 11.51 12.59
N ALA A 250 10.38 11.00 11.36
CA ALA A 250 11.68 10.91 10.67
C ALA A 250 12.24 12.30 10.31
N LEU A 251 11.41 13.20 9.78
CA LEU A 251 11.80 14.57 9.47
C LEU A 251 12.27 15.31 10.72
N GLU A 252 11.48 15.29 11.79
CA GLU A 252 11.80 16.00 13.03
C GLU A 252 13.04 15.42 13.73
N SER A 253 13.26 14.12 13.62
CA SER A 253 14.48 13.49 14.11
C SER A 253 15.73 14.00 13.35
N GLN A 254 15.60 14.21 12.02
CA GLN A 254 16.68 14.76 11.20
C GLN A 254 16.94 16.25 11.51
N ASP A 255 15.89 16.99 11.83
CA ASP A 255 15.99 18.41 12.19
C ASP A 255 16.45 18.65 13.64
N GLY A 256 16.76 17.59 14.39
CA GLY A 256 17.23 17.70 15.77
C GLY A 256 16.13 17.98 16.78
N GLU A 257 14.88 17.65 16.47
CA GLU A 257 13.69 17.84 17.31
C GLU A 257 13.15 16.48 17.85
N PRO A 258 13.95 15.73 18.64
CA PRO A 258 13.59 14.37 19.03
C PRO A 258 12.32 14.28 19.90
N ASN A 259 11.98 15.34 20.63
CA ASN A 259 10.75 15.37 21.40
C ASN A 259 9.52 15.33 20.50
N LYS A 260 9.51 16.10 19.41
CA LYS A 260 8.41 16.10 18.45
C LYS A 260 8.32 14.76 17.72
N ALA A 261 9.47 14.21 17.31
CA ALA A 261 9.52 12.88 16.71
C ALA A 261 8.89 11.81 17.62
N LEU A 262 9.25 11.81 18.91
CA LEU A 262 8.65 10.90 19.89
C LEU A 262 7.15 11.15 20.07
N ASP A 263 6.70 12.40 20.05
CA ASP A 263 5.28 12.75 20.20
C ASP A 263 4.44 12.22 19.02
N HIS A 264 4.97 12.23 17.77
CA HIS A 264 4.29 11.61 16.62
C HIS A 264 4.21 10.09 16.75
N MET A 265 5.27 9.43 17.20
CA MET A 265 5.25 7.99 17.45
C MET A 265 4.26 7.62 18.58
N GLU A 266 4.14 8.44 19.63
CA GLU A 266 3.11 8.27 20.67
C GLU A 266 1.69 8.44 20.12
N GLN A 267 1.48 9.44 19.26
CA GLN A 267 0.19 9.62 18.59
C GLN A 267 -0.20 8.40 17.76
N LEU A 268 0.75 7.76 17.05
CA LEU A 268 0.50 6.52 16.33
C LEU A 268 -0.02 5.44 17.27
N LEU A 269 0.69 5.20 18.39
CA LEU A 269 0.29 4.18 19.38
C LEU A 269 -1.05 4.49 20.06
N ALA A 270 -1.37 5.77 20.24
CA ALA A 270 -2.63 6.21 20.82
C ALA A 270 -3.82 6.06 19.86
N LYS A 271 -3.59 6.23 18.55
CA LYS A 271 -4.63 6.15 17.50
C LYS A 271 -4.81 4.74 16.94
N ASP A 272 -3.76 3.92 16.96
CA ASP A 272 -3.80 2.51 16.55
C ASP A 272 -3.44 1.61 17.73
N LEU A 273 -4.41 1.36 18.60
CA LEU A 273 -4.21 0.60 19.85
C LEU A 273 -3.72 -0.83 19.60
N ASN A 274 -4.10 -1.40 18.45
CA ASN A 274 -3.72 -2.74 18.00
C ASN A 274 -2.57 -2.71 16.99
N TYR A 275 -1.72 -1.68 17.03
CA TYR A 275 -0.57 -1.60 16.15
C TYR A 275 0.33 -2.83 16.30
N PRO A 276 0.53 -3.63 15.24
CA PRO A 276 1.18 -4.95 15.37
C PRO A 276 2.64 -4.87 15.80
N GLU A 277 3.38 -3.84 15.34
CA GLU A 277 4.80 -3.64 15.62
C GLU A 277 5.04 -2.76 16.87
N LYS A 278 4.08 -2.74 17.82
CA LYS A 278 4.13 -1.87 19.00
C LYS A 278 5.44 -2.04 19.80
N ALA A 279 5.86 -3.29 20.02
CA ALA A 279 7.09 -3.57 20.76
C ALA A 279 8.33 -3.01 20.05
N LYS A 280 8.40 -3.18 18.73
CA LYS A 280 9.48 -2.66 17.89
C LYS A 280 9.47 -1.13 17.87
N LEU A 281 8.30 -0.51 17.73
CA LEU A 281 8.17 0.95 17.76
C LEU A 281 8.62 1.53 19.10
N LEU A 282 8.18 0.95 20.22
CA LEU A 282 8.62 1.35 21.56
C LEU A 282 10.15 1.22 21.72
N ALA A 283 10.75 0.17 21.15
CA ALA A 283 12.21 -0.01 21.19
C ALA A 283 12.93 1.08 20.37
N THR A 284 12.38 1.44 19.20
CA THR A 284 12.90 2.55 18.38
C THR A 284 12.80 3.88 19.12
N MET A 285 11.65 4.16 19.72
CA MET A 285 11.43 5.37 20.54
C MET A 285 12.43 5.46 21.71
N LYS A 286 12.62 4.34 22.42
CA LYS A 286 13.59 4.26 23.51
C LYS A 286 15.01 4.55 23.03
N SER A 287 15.43 3.94 21.93
CA SER A 287 16.75 4.18 21.33
C SER A 287 16.94 5.66 20.96
N LEU A 288 15.94 6.30 20.37
CA LEU A 288 15.97 7.72 20.03
C LEU A 288 16.10 8.58 21.30
N ALA A 289 15.33 8.30 22.34
CA ALA A 289 15.39 9.01 23.60
C ALA A 289 16.76 8.88 24.29
N GLU A 290 17.38 7.69 24.27
CA GLU A 290 18.71 7.46 24.80
C GLU A 290 19.79 8.22 24.02
N GLN A 291 19.76 8.15 22.70
CA GLN A 291 20.74 8.84 21.83
C GLN A 291 20.68 10.36 21.95
N THR A 292 19.53 10.91 22.31
CA THR A 292 19.28 12.35 22.41
C THR A 292 19.28 12.86 23.85
N GLY A 293 19.62 11.99 24.85
CA GLY A 293 19.72 12.37 26.24
C GLY A 293 18.40 12.63 26.96
N LEU A 294 17.27 12.17 26.41
CA LEU A 294 15.94 12.29 27.00
C LEU A 294 15.70 11.16 28.04
N THR A 295 16.46 11.20 29.13
CA THR A 295 16.55 10.12 30.13
C THR A 295 15.21 9.69 30.68
N ASP A 296 14.37 10.65 31.10
CA ASP A 296 13.05 10.34 31.70
C ASP A 296 12.13 9.61 30.69
N ARG A 297 12.14 10.03 29.43
CA ARG A 297 11.39 9.36 28.36
C ARG A 297 11.94 7.96 28.09
N ALA A 298 13.26 7.80 28.04
CA ALA A 298 13.91 6.50 27.85
C ALA A 298 13.55 5.50 28.94
N GLU A 299 13.52 5.94 30.22
CA GLU A 299 13.11 5.11 31.35
C GLU A 299 11.64 4.72 31.28
N ASP A 300 10.76 5.65 30.94
CA ASP A 300 9.32 5.34 30.76
C ASP A 300 9.12 4.30 29.63
N LEU A 301 9.73 4.51 28.48
CA LEU A 301 9.67 3.59 27.35
C LEU A 301 10.26 2.21 27.71
N ALA A 302 11.34 2.16 28.50
CA ALA A 302 11.90 0.91 28.99
C ALA A 302 10.88 0.10 29.82
N ARG A 303 10.12 0.76 30.72
CA ARG A 303 9.05 0.12 31.49
C ARG A 303 7.94 -0.42 30.60
N ARG A 304 7.55 0.31 29.56
CA ARG A 304 6.48 -0.07 28.62
C ARG A 304 6.88 -1.24 27.70
N ILE A 305 8.16 -1.49 27.50
CA ILE A 305 8.68 -2.62 26.69
C ILE A 305 8.69 -3.94 27.51
N LEU A 306 8.80 -3.87 28.83
CA LEU A 306 8.95 -5.06 29.68
C LEU A 306 7.89 -6.17 29.42
N PRO A 307 6.59 -5.87 29.26
CA PRO A 307 5.59 -6.90 29.00
C PRO A 307 5.84 -7.71 27.74
N PHE A 308 6.49 -7.13 26.73
CA PHE A 308 6.78 -7.79 25.44
C PHE A 308 8.04 -8.66 25.45
N LYS A 309 8.88 -8.55 26.49
CA LYS A 309 10.09 -9.37 26.65
C LYS A 309 9.83 -10.69 27.37
N THR A 310 8.69 -10.84 28.01
CA THR A 310 8.32 -11.99 28.84
C THR A 310 7.43 -13.02 28.15
N THR A 311 7.09 -12.79 26.88
CA THR A 311 6.37 -13.79 26.06
C THR A 311 7.39 -14.62 25.29
N PRO A 312 7.50 -15.95 25.58
CA PRO A 312 8.44 -16.84 24.91
C PRO A 312 8.09 -17.08 23.45
#